data_e6b72d198ffec914a38f21b03a4410f2
#
_entry.id   e6b72d198ffec914a38f21b03a4410f2
#
_cell.length_a   1.000
_cell.length_b   1.000
_cell.length_c   1.000
_cell.angle_alpha   90.00
_cell.angle_beta   90.00
_cell.angle_gamma   90.00
#
_symmetry.space_group_name_H-M   'P 1'
#
loop_
_entity.id
_entity.type
_entity.pdbx_description
1 polymer ?
#
loop_
_entity_poly.entity_id
_entity_poly.type
_entity_poly.pdbx_seq_one_letter_code
_entity_poly.pdbx_strand_id
1 'polypeptide(L)'
;MDKETRYVGVKETLSYGLANAGEVFGYNLIAGGYLSLFFTKVFEIPPAAVSTMILFLGIWDTVNDPLMGGIIDKTRTRYGKLRPYLLFVPLPLAITTIMLFAGPEILADAKSTTVKIIYMYVSYFIWELFYTLGDVPFWSMSAAISPSTSDRTRVISTARFLSGLIGGLSTTMLVVMMDFSNKGVWNITLAQDFLILACIAGVFGMGLFSLAGLKVRERVSQSVKEPSLLDNFKVLIKNKPLLLIIVANVLGSLGGISNVFQTYYYSEVLDLNSAVLWITLPGTLLGFISYLLIPKLKEKMDNKHIVMMNIIFNAVLGTAVFFCGLGFYKTNVVAISVLLMLQNFFFAFFQTVNNVIPTEMIGDTVDYMEWKTGKRNEGVSFSVLTFVGKLTGSLSTSIGTALLPLIGLTFTKDTVGNSVAVKGEHTDLWIWALFILIPKLLGLITLIPYAFYNLNGEKLKQIREDLKNRREEKAKVQAIGGNENE
;
A
#
# COMPACT_ATOMS: atom_id res chain seq x y z
N MET A 1 22.77 -25.79 -16.88
CA MET A 1 21.56 -25.28 -16.18
C MET A 1 20.55 -26.43 -16.20
N ASP A 2 20.43 -27.14 -15.09
CA ASP A 2 19.39 -28.15 -14.93
C ASP A 2 18.02 -27.46 -15.07
N LYS A 3 17.17 -28.06 -15.94
CA LYS A 3 15.78 -27.58 -16.09
C LYS A 3 15.07 -27.79 -14.74
N GLU A 4 14.95 -26.70 -13.96
CA GLU A 4 14.15 -26.73 -12.73
C GLU A 4 12.76 -27.30 -13.05
N THR A 5 12.37 -28.31 -12.29
CA THR A 5 11.08 -28.97 -12.48
C THR A 5 9.94 -27.97 -12.24
N ARG A 6 9.12 -27.77 -13.25
CA ARG A 6 7.98 -26.84 -13.18
C ARG A 6 6.78 -27.52 -12.52
N TYR A 7 6.41 -27.09 -11.32
CA TYR A 7 5.29 -27.64 -10.55
C TYR A 7 3.96 -26.91 -10.81
N VAL A 8 4.01 -25.61 -11.19
CA VAL A 8 2.82 -24.77 -11.37
C VAL A 8 2.57 -24.51 -12.84
N GLY A 9 1.39 -24.92 -13.32
CA GLY A 9 0.97 -24.72 -14.70
C GLY A 9 0.54 -23.28 -14.98
N VAL A 10 0.44 -22.93 -16.29
CA VAL A 10 0.03 -21.59 -16.74
C VAL A 10 -1.37 -21.22 -16.22
N LYS A 11 -2.33 -22.15 -16.31
CA LYS A 11 -3.71 -21.91 -15.85
C LYS A 11 -3.78 -21.60 -14.35
N GLU A 12 -2.98 -22.26 -13.54
CA GLU A 12 -2.91 -22.04 -12.10
C GLU A 12 -2.24 -20.70 -11.77
N THR A 13 -1.14 -20.37 -12.48
CA THR A 13 -0.47 -19.07 -12.38
C THR A 13 -1.43 -17.91 -12.72
N LEU A 14 -2.18 -18.04 -13.82
CA LEU A 14 -3.18 -17.04 -14.21
C LEU A 14 -4.33 -16.96 -13.22
N SER A 15 -4.81 -18.09 -12.69
CA SER A 15 -5.88 -18.10 -11.68
C SER A 15 -5.46 -17.38 -10.40
N TYR A 16 -4.22 -17.59 -9.93
CA TYR A 16 -3.66 -16.86 -8.79
C TYR A 16 -3.52 -15.35 -9.10
N GLY A 17 -3.05 -15.02 -10.30
CA GLY A 17 -2.91 -13.63 -10.73
C GLY A 17 -4.26 -12.90 -10.87
N LEU A 18 -5.27 -13.54 -11.45
CA LEU A 18 -6.62 -13.00 -11.54
C LEU A 18 -7.28 -12.85 -10.15
N ALA A 19 -6.98 -13.76 -9.24
CA ALA A 19 -7.46 -13.64 -7.87
C ALA A 19 -6.90 -12.39 -7.17
N ASN A 20 -5.59 -12.14 -7.29
CA ASN A 20 -5.00 -10.89 -6.78
C ASN A 20 -5.61 -9.64 -7.44
N ALA A 21 -5.86 -9.71 -8.75
CA ALA A 21 -6.48 -8.61 -9.48
C ALA A 21 -7.89 -8.30 -8.96
N GLY A 22 -8.68 -9.33 -8.62
CA GLY A 22 -10.01 -9.18 -8.05
C GLY A 22 -9.99 -8.58 -6.65
N GLU A 23 -9.05 -9.02 -5.80
CA GLU A 23 -8.85 -8.47 -4.47
C GLU A 23 -8.48 -6.98 -4.52
N VAL A 24 -7.48 -6.63 -5.33
CA VAL A 24 -7.02 -5.23 -5.51
C VAL A 24 -8.10 -4.36 -6.13
N PHE A 25 -8.95 -4.92 -7.00
CA PHE A 25 -10.10 -4.20 -7.57
C PHE A 25 -11.05 -3.69 -6.47
N GLY A 26 -11.35 -4.53 -5.46
CA GLY A 26 -12.17 -4.14 -4.31
C GLY A 26 -11.43 -3.18 -3.37
N TYR A 27 -10.15 -3.46 -3.09
CA TYR A 27 -9.33 -2.65 -2.18
C TYR A 27 -9.13 -1.21 -2.66
N ASN A 28 -9.01 -0.98 -3.95
CA ASN A 28 -8.79 0.36 -4.51
C ASN A 28 -9.94 1.35 -4.26
N LEU A 29 -11.15 0.88 -3.93
CA LEU A 29 -12.25 1.74 -3.50
C LEU A 29 -12.00 2.41 -2.15
N ILE A 30 -11.13 1.80 -1.34
CA ILE A 30 -10.82 2.22 0.02
C ILE A 30 -9.44 2.91 0.06
N ALA A 31 -8.58 2.57 -0.90
CA ALA A 31 -7.20 3.05 -0.95
C ALA A 31 -7.09 4.55 -1.17
N GLY A 32 -5.99 5.11 -0.75
CA GLY A 32 -5.67 6.54 -0.89
C GLY A 32 -6.63 7.43 -0.12
N GLY A 33 -7.14 8.47 -0.78
CA GLY A 33 -8.08 9.43 -0.20
C GLY A 33 -9.55 9.09 -0.41
N TYR A 34 -9.89 8.02 -1.16
CA TYR A 34 -11.29 7.73 -1.54
C TYR A 34 -12.16 7.34 -0.36
N LEU A 35 -11.63 6.57 0.60
CA LEU A 35 -12.36 6.25 1.83
C LEU A 35 -12.67 7.51 2.64
N SER A 36 -11.68 8.40 2.78
CA SER A 36 -11.86 9.69 3.43
C SER A 36 -12.91 10.53 2.71
N LEU A 37 -12.82 10.63 1.38
CA LEU A 37 -13.78 11.36 0.55
C LEU A 37 -15.19 10.79 0.69
N PHE A 38 -15.34 9.47 0.63
CA PHE A 38 -16.64 8.80 0.80
C PHE A 38 -17.28 9.17 2.14
N PHE A 39 -16.59 8.96 3.25
CA PHE A 39 -17.18 9.20 4.56
C PHE A 39 -17.39 10.67 4.87
N THR A 40 -16.49 11.57 4.42
CA THR A 40 -16.61 13.00 4.73
C THR A 40 -17.56 13.73 3.78
N LYS A 41 -17.45 13.50 2.47
CA LYS A 41 -18.25 14.18 1.45
C LYS A 41 -19.57 13.48 1.17
N VAL A 42 -19.54 12.17 0.96
CA VAL A 42 -20.73 11.41 0.51
C VAL A 42 -21.64 11.05 1.68
N PHE A 43 -21.04 10.53 2.78
CA PHE A 43 -21.82 10.13 3.97
C PHE A 43 -21.94 11.25 5.02
N GLU A 44 -21.23 12.36 4.83
CA GLU A 44 -21.30 13.57 5.66
C GLU A 44 -20.97 13.32 7.14
N ILE A 45 -19.99 12.46 7.37
CA ILE A 45 -19.45 12.22 8.72
C ILE A 45 -18.36 13.24 8.99
N PRO A 46 -18.33 13.85 10.20
CA PRO A 46 -17.30 14.81 10.55
C PRO A 46 -15.88 14.24 10.32
N PRO A 47 -14.96 15.00 9.67
CA PRO A 47 -13.61 14.52 9.37
C PRO A 47 -12.82 14.03 10.58
N ALA A 48 -13.06 14.60 11.76
CA ALA A 48 -12.44 14.15 13.02
C ALA A 48 -12.84 12.70 13.36
N ALA A 49 -14.11 12.32 13.18
CA ALA A 49 -14.59 10.96 13.44
C ALA A 49 -14.03 9.97 12.39
N VAL A 50 -13.94 10.39 11.12
CA VAL A 50 -13.35 9.59 10.04
C VAL A 50 -11.86 9.38 10.30
N SER A 51 -11.13 10.42 10.66
CA SER A 51 -9.71 10.37 11.00
C SER A 51 -9.44 9.40 12.15
N THR A 52 -10.20 9.49 13.25
CA THR A 52 -10.04 8.59 14.40
C THR A 52 -10.38 7.14 14.04
N MET A 53 -11.39 6.90 13.20
CA MET A 53 -11.72 5.57 12.69
C MET A 53 -10.56 4.97 11.88
N ILE A 54 -10.00 5.72 10.93
CA ILE A 54 -8.88 5.26 10.09
C ILE A 54 -7.67 4.91 10.96
N LEU A 55 -7.35 5.74 11.96
CA LEU A 55 -6.24 5.48 12.87
C LEU A 55 -6.49 4.24 13.72
N PHE A 56 -7.65 4.14 14.36
CA PHE A 56 -8.00 3.03 15.25
C PHE A 56 -8.00 1.70 14.48
N LEU A 57 -8.63 1.64 13.32
CA LEU A 57 -8.70 0.41 12.52
C LEU A 57 -7.38 0.08 11.83
N GLY A 58 -6.55 1.08 11.50
CA GLY A 58 -5.18 0.82 11.03
C GLY A 58 -4.27 0.23 12.10
N ILE A 59 -4.44 0.63 13.37
CA ILE A 59 -3.77 -0.04 14.51
C ILE A 59 -4.32 -1.46 14.67
N TRP A 60 -5.65 -1.62 14.57
CA TRP A 60 -6.30 -2.92 14.65
C TRP A 60 -5.81 -3.89 13.55
N ASP A 61 -5.76 -3.45 12.29
CA ASP A 61 -5.25 -4.25 11.17
C ASP A 61 -3.85 -4.80 11.46
N THR A 62 -2.99 -3.95 12.01
CA THR A 62 -1.63 -4.30 12.37
C THR A 62 -1.55 -5.41 13.45
N VAL A 63 -2.51 -5.44 14.37
CA VAL A 63 -2.62 -6.48 15.43
C VAL A 63 -3.38 -7.71 14.92
N ASN A 64 -4.35 -7.51 14.04
CA ASN A 64 -5.21 -8.55 13.51
C ASN A 64 -4.46 -9.56 12.62
N ASP A 65 -3.50 -9.12 11.82
CA ASP A 65 -2.72 -10.00 10.93
C ASP A 65 -2.04 -11.18 11.67
N PRO A 66 -1.26 -10.96 12.76
CA PRO A 66 -0.69 -12.07 13.52
C PRO A 66 -1.73 -12.96 14.18
N LEU A 67 -2.86 -12.41 14.62
CA LEU A 67 -3.95 -13.20 15.20
C LEU A 67 -4.56 -14.12 14.16
N MET A 68 -4.85 -13.59 12.97
CA MET A 68 -5.39 -14.38 11.86
C MET A 68 -4.38 -15.42 11.35
N GLY A 69 -3.10 -15.07 11.26
CA GLY A 69 -2.02 -16.02 10.97
C GLY A 69 -2.05 -17.19 11.94
N GLY A 70 -2.17 -16.92 13.25
CA GLY A 70 -2.27 -17.96 14.29
C GLY A 70 -3.52 -18.86 14.18
N ILE A 71 -4.66 -18.30 13.76
CA ILE A 71 -5.90 -19.06 13.49
C ILE A 71 -5.71 -19.98 12.28
N ILE A 72 -5.18 -19.41 11.19
CA ILE A 72 -4.90 -20.14 9.95
C ILE A 72 -3.91 -21.26 10.19
N ASP A 73 -2.88 -21.04 11.01
CA ASP A 73 -1.88 -22.04 11.33
C ASP A 73 -2.42 -23.26 12.09
N LYS A 74 -3.49 -23.07 12.85
CA LYS A 74 -4.19 -24.16 13.56
C LYS A 74 -5.20 -24.90 12.68
N THR A 75 -5.55 -24.32 11.53
CA THR A 75 -6.56 -24.90 10.64
C THR A 75 -6.06 -26.16 9.96
N ARG A 76 -6.87 -27.23 10.05
CA ARG A 76 -6.60 -28.51 9.39
C ARG A 76 -7.90 -28.99 8.75
N THR A 77 -7.97 -28.92 7.42
CA THR A 77 -9.16 -29.37 6.67
C THR A 77 -8.79 -30.30 5.52
N ARG A 78 -9.77 -31.01 4.99
CA ARG A 78 -9.61 -31.82 3.77
C ARG A 78 -9.22 -31.03 2.53
N TYR A 79 -9.43 -29.71 2.53
CA TYR A 79 -9.09 -28.81 1.42
C TYR A 79 -7.70 -28.19 1.56
N GLY A 80 -7.00 -28.44 2.66
CA GLY A 80 -5.74 -27.82 3.02
C GLY A 80 -5.89 -26.82 4.19
N LYS A 81 -4.86 -26.01 4.41
CA LYS A 81 -4.77 -25.02 5.48
C LYS A 81 -5.30 -23.65 5.04
N LEU A 82 -4.92 -23.21 3.82
CA LEU A 82 -5.17 -21.87 3.29
C LEU A 82 -6.43 -21.81 2.41
N ARG A 83 -6.64 -22.85 1.58
CA ARG A 83 -7.74 -22.92 0.62
C ARG A 83 -9.14 -22.71 1.20
N PRO A 84 -9.49 -23.21 2.40
CA PRO A 84 -10.82 -22.97 2.96
C PRO A 84 -11.15 -21.49 3.06
N TYR A 85 -10.21 -20.67 3.51
CA TYR A 85 -10.40 -19.23 3.60
C TYR A 85 -10.60 -18.59 2.21
N LEU A 86 -9.78 -18.97 1.23
CA LEU A 86 -9.87 -18.46 -0.15
C LEU A 86 -11.14 -18.92 -0.88
N LEU A 87 -11.83 -19.97 -0.39
CA LEU A 87 -13.09 -20.43 -0.93
C LEU A 87 -14.30 -19.72 -0.30
N PHE A 88 -14.26 -19.52 1.03
CA PHE A 88 -15.44 -19.03 1.76
C PHE A 88 -15.43 -17.54 2.02
N VAL A 89 -14.26 -16.91 2.20
CA VAL A 89 -14.14 -15.49 2.51
C VAL A 89 -14.59 -14.56 1.38
N PRO A 90 -14.44 -14.88 0.08
CA PRO A 90 -14.87 -13.98 -0.98
C PRO A 90 -16.35 -13.55 -0.89
N LEU A 91 -17.24 -14.46 -0.47
CA LEU A 91 -18.66 -14.14 -0.35
C LEU A 91 -18.96 -13.13 0.80
N PRO A 92 -18.58 -13.37 2.07
CA PRO A 92 -18.78 -12.38 3.12
C PRO A 92 -18.01 -11.06 2.84
N LEU A 93 -16.83 -11.13 2.22
CA LEU A 93 -16.09 -9.92 1.84
C LEU A 93 -16.83 -9.10 0.77
N ALA A 94 -17.48 -9.76 -0.21
CA ALA A 94 -18.36 -9.10 -1.17
C ALA A 94 -19.52 -8.38 -0.48
N ILE A 95 -20.22 -9.08 0.43
CA ILE A 95 -21.35 -8.53 1.17
C ILE A 95 -20.93 -7.34 2.02
N THR A 96 -19.83 -7.45 2.76
CA THR A 96 -19.33 -6.37 3.62
C THR A 96 -18.80 -5.18 2.82
N THR A 97 -18.22 -5.39 1.63
CA THR A 97 -17.85 -4.32 0.71
C THR A 97 -19.08 -3.52 0.27
N ILE A 98 -20.16 -4.21 -0.14
CA ILE A 98 -21.42 -3.55 -0.52
C ILE A 98 -22.02 -2.82 0.68
N MET A 99 -22.08 -3.46 1.85
CA MET A 99 -22.59 -2.84 3.08
C MET A 99 -21.81 -1.57 3.45
N LEU A 100 -20.49 -1.58 3.32
CA LEU A 100 -19.66 -0.43 3.65
C LEU A 100 -20.10 0.83 2.86
N PHE A 101 -20.34 0.68 1.56
CA PHE A 101 -20.75 1.77 0.68
C PHE A 101 -22.25 2.01 0.57
N ALA A 102 -23.09 1.12 1.14
CA ALA A 102 -24.52 1.30 1.18
C ALA A 102 -25.03 2.22 2.31
N GLY A 103 -24.12 2.68 3.20
CA GLY A 103 -24.48 3.51 4.35
C GLY A 103 -25.34 4.74 4.03
N PRO A 104 -24.99 5.57 3.02
CA PRO A 104 -25.81 6.71 2.63
C PRO A 104 -27.24 6.38 2.23
N GLU A 105 -27.46 5.25 1.55
CA GLU A 105 -28.80 4.79 1.13
C GLU A 105 -29.57 4.17 2.30
N ILE A 106 -28.93 3.32 3.13
CA ILE A 106 -29.56 2.67 4.29
C ILE A 106 -29.96 3.69 5.34
N LEU A 107 -29.17 4.72 5.54
CA LEU A 107 -29.34 5.75 6.56
C LEU A 107 -29.74 7.10 5.96
N ALA A 108 -30.39 7.11 4.79
CA ALA A 108 -30.81 8.34 4.12
C ALA A 108 -31.69 9.23 5.03
N ASP A 109 -32.62 8.62 5.80
CA ASP A 109 -33.52 9.31 6.71
C ASP A 109 -32.92 9.56 8.12
N ALA A 110 -31.71 9.06 8.38
CA ALA A 110 -31.09 9.20 9.71
C ALA A 110 -30.60 10.61 9.97
N LYS A 111 -31.30 11.33 10.85
CA LYS A 111 -30.93 12.68 11.27
C LYS A 111 -29.75 12.70 12.26
N SER A 112 -29.45 11.58 12.90
CA SER A 112 -28.41 11.49 13.93
C SER A 112 -27.05 11.18 13.33
N THR A 113 -26.10 12.10 13.44
CA THR A 113 -24.69 11.88 13.08
C THR A 113 -24.06 10.73 13.86
N THR A 114 -24.47 10.50 15.11
CA THR A 114 -23.99 9.38 15.94
C THR A 114 -24.29 8.03 15.30
N VAL A 115 -25.50 7.86 14.74
CA VAL A 115 -25.89 6.60 14.05
C VAL A 115 -25.02 6.37 12.83
N LYS A 116 -24.74 7.41 12.04
CA LYS A 116 -23.84 7.34 10.88
C LYS A 116 -22.41 6.96 11.32
N ILE A 117 -21.91 7.54 12.40
CA ILE A 117 -20.57 7.21 12.94
C ILE A 117 -20.52 5.76 13.42
N ILE A 118 -21.51 5.27 14.14
CA ILE A 118 -21.56 3.86 14.58
C ILE A 118 -21.57 2.93 13.37
N TYR A 119 -22.39 3.23 12.36
CA TYR A 119 -22.43 2.44 11.11
C TYR A 119 -21.07 2.40 10.43
N MET A 120 -20.40 3.53 10.30
CA MET A 120 -19.05 3.64 9.73
C MET A 120 -18.05 2.72 10.45
N TYR A 121 -17.97 2.81 11.78
CA TYR A 121 -17.06 1.99 12.58
C TYR A 121 -17.37 0.50 12.45
N VAL A 122 -18.65 0.12 12.57
CA VAL A 122 -19.07 -1.29 12.52
C VAL A 122 -18.87 -1.89 11.13
N SER A 123 -19.31 -1.19 10.09
CA SER A 123 -19.22 -1.70 8.71
C SER A 123 -17.76 -1.85 8.26
N TYR A 124 -16.91 -0.86 8.56
CA TYR A 124 -15.50 -0.93 8.19
C TYR A 124 -14.73 -1.96 9.04
N PHE A 125 -15.03 -2.08 10.34
CA PHE A 125 -14.43 -3.11 11.20
C PHE A 125 -14.75 -4.52 10.71
N ILE A 126 -16.01 -4.80 10.36
CA ILE A 126 -16.41 -6.11 9.85
C ILE A 126 -15.76 -6.38 8.48
N TRP A 127 -15.70 -5.36 7.62
CA TRP A 127 -15.01 -5.45 6.33
C TRP A 127 -13.54 -5.81 6.52
N GLU A 128 -12.83 -5.14 7.43
CA GLU A 128 -11.41 -5.35 7.73
C GLU A 128 -11.13 -6.78 8.23
N LEU A 129 -12.01 -7.32 9.09
CA LEU A 129 -11.91 -8.71 9.56
C LEU A 129 -11.94 -9.71 8.39
N PHE A 130 -12.89 -9.57 7.47
CA PHE A 130 -12.98 -10.47 6.32
C PHE A 130 -11.86 -10.22 5.30
N TYR A 131 -11.41 -8.97 5.14
CA TYR A 131 -10.29 -8.65 4.28
C TYR A 131 -9.02 -9.37 4.76
N THR A 132 -8.65 -9.25 6.02
CA THR A 132 -7.48 -9.93 6.60
C THR A 132 -7.61 -11.46 6.54
N LEU A 133 -8.82 -12.03 6.77
CA LEU A 133 -9.09 -13.47 6.61
C LEU A 133 -8.90 -13.96 5.17
N GLY A 134 -8.94 -13.09 4.18
CA GLY A 134 -8.65 -13.37 2.77
C GLY A 134 -7.19 -13.12 2.40
N ASP A 135 -6.67 -11.93 2.73
CA ASP A 135 -5.35 -11.45 2.33
C ASP A 135 -4.21 -12.31 2.91
N VAL A 136 -4.24 -12.61 4.21
CA VAL A 136 -3.19 -13.40 4.87
C VAL A 136 -3.05 -14.80 4.25
N PRO A 137 -4.12 -15.61 4.05
CA PRO A 137 -4.00 -16.89 3.34
C PRO A 137 -3.59 -16.74 1.88
N PHE A 138 -4.02 -15.67 1.21
CA PHE A 138 -3.68 -15.41 -0.19
C PHE A 138 -2.17 -15.26 -0.37
N TRP A 139 -1.53 -14.38 0.40
CA TRP A 139 -0.08 -14.21 0.33
C TRP A 139 0.70 -15.41 0.86
N SER A 140 0.19 -16.11 1.89
CA SER A 140 0.76 -17.37 2.38
C SER A 140 0.73 -18.46 1.31
N MET A 141 -0.30 -18.50 0.45
CA MET A 141 -0.40 -19.42 -0.67
C MET A 141 0.76 -19.29 -1.66
N SER A 142 1.31 -18.08 -1.85
CA SER A 142 2.45 -17.86 -2.74
C SER A 142 3.68 -18.70 -2.37
N ALA A 143 3.89 -18.95 -1.08
CA ALA A 143 4.96 -19.79 -0.58
C ALA A 143 4.59 -21.30 -0.55
N ALA A 144 3.30 -21.61 -0.41
CA ALA A 144 2.78 -22.98 -0.35
C ALA A 144 2.55 -23.61 -1.74
N ILE A 145 2.49 -22.81 -2.81
CA ILE A 145 2.12 -23.25 -4.16
C ILE A 145 3.18 -24.13 -4.84
N SER A 146 4.47 -23.92 -4.54
CA SER A 146 5.58 -24.65 -5.15
C SER A 146 6.83 -24.69 -4.28
N PRO A 147 7.59 -25.80 -4.29
CA PRO A 147 8.92 -25.84 -3.68
C PRO A 147 9.94 -25.02 -4.52
N SER A 148 9.72 -24.84 -5.84
CA SER A 148 10.61 -24.10 -6.73
C SER A 148 10.49 -22.59 -6.54
N THR A 149 11.62 -21.93 -6.30
CA THR A 149 11.69 -20.45 -6.18
C THR A 149 11.34 -19.76 -7.51
N SER A 150 11.73 -20.34 -8.65
CA SER A 150 11.42 -19.85 -9.99
C SER A 150 9.89 -19.83 -10.25
N ASP A 151 9.18 -20.89 -9.86
CA ASP A 151 7.72 -20.96 -9.96
C ASP A 151 7.07 -19.88 -9.08
N ARG A 152 7.50 -19.72 -7.83
CA ARG A 152 6.97 -18.71 -6.90
C ARG A 152 7.16 -17.29 -7.46
N THR A 153 8.36 -16.99 -7.95
CA THR A 153 8.66 -15.68 -8.56
C THR A 153 7.72 -15.40 -9.74
N ARG A 154 7.53 -16.40 -10.62
CA ARG A 154 6.61 -16.26 -11.77
C ARG A 154 5.17 -16.01 -11.35
N VAL A 155 4.68 -16.77 -10.36
CA VAL A 155 3.31 -16.62 -9.84
C VAL A 155 3.11 -15.23 -9.25
N ILE A 156 4.02 -14.77 -8.39
CA ILE A 156 3.95 -13.44 -7.75
C ILE A 156 4.05 -12.32 -8.80
N SER A 157 4.97 -12.43 -9.77
CA SER A 157 5.12 -11.44 -10.83
C SER A 157 3.87 -11.33 -11.69
N THR A 158 3.25 -12.47 -12.05
CA THR A 158 1.99 -12.49 -12.79
C THR A 158 0.86 -11.87 -11.96
N ALA A 159 0.81 -12.15 -10.66
CA ALA A 159 -0.19 -11.58 -9.76
C ALA A 159 -0.07 -10.05 -9.70
N ARG A 160 1.14 -9.53 -9.51
CA ARG A 160 1.40 -8.07 -9.49
C ARG A 160 1.07 -7.39 -10.81
N PHE A 161 1.40 -8.03 -11.93
CA PHE A 161 1.09 -7.51 -13.26
C PHE A 161 -0.43 -7.42 -13.50
N LEU A 162 -1.17 -8.50 -13.25
CA LEU A 162 -2.62 -8.54 -13.45
C LEU A 162 -3.36 -7.63 -12.47
N SER A 163 -2.91 -7.53 -11.22
CA SER A 163 -3.50 -6.61 -10.24
C SER A 163 -3.28 -5.15 -10.61
N GLY A 164 -2.15 -4.80 -11.22
CA GLY A 164 -1.92 -3.45 -11.76
C GLY A 164 -2.87 -3.10 -12.89
N LEU A 165 -3.11 -4.04 -13.82
CA LEU A 165 -4.01 -3.82 -14.96
C LEU A 165 -5.49 -3.82 -14.57
N ILE A 166 -5.96 -4.91 -13.97
CA ILE A 166 -7.39 -5.12 -13.69
C ILE A 166 -7.81 -4.40 -12.41
N GLY A 167 -6.96 -4.46 -11.36
CA GLY A 167 -7.22 -3.74 -10.12
C GLY A 167 -7.29 -2.23 -10.33
N GLY A 168 -6.45 -1.67 -11.21
CA GLY A 168 -6.48 -0.25 -11.56
C GLY A 168 -7.76 0.21 -12.28
N LEU A 169 -8.51 -0.73 -12.91
CA LEU A 169 -9.77 -0.38 -13.56
C LEU A 169 -10.82 0.13 -12.56
N SER A 170 -10.84 -0.34 -11.31
CA SER A 170 -11.79 0.15 -10.31
C SER A 170 -11.62 1.63 -10.01
N THR A 171 -10.39 2.10 -9.83
CA THR A 171 -10.10 3.53 -9.66
C THR A 171 -10.47 4.32 -10.92
N THR A 172 -10.15 3.78 -12.12
CA THR A 172 -10.52 4.41 -13.40
C THR A 172 -12.03 4.57 -13.52
N MET A 173 -12.78 3.50 -13.23
CA MET A 173 -14.25 3.54 -13.25
C MET A 173 -14.79 4.57 -12.25
N LEU A 174 -14.29 4.56 -11.01
CA LEU A 174 -14.73 5.47 -9.97
C LEU A 174 -14.60 6.94 -10.40
N VAL A 175 -13.41 7.36 -10.85
CA VAL A 175 -13.17 8.77 -11.18
C VAL A 175 -13.96 9.24 -12.40
N VAL A 176 -14.20 8.35 -13.38
CA VAL A 176 -15.05 8.65 -14.54
C VAL A 176 -16.53 8.74 -14.14
N MET A 177 -17.01 7.83 -13.30
CA MET A 177 -18.37 7.85 -12.78
C MET A 177 -18.62 9.12 -11.98
N MET A 178 -17.72 9.48 -11.07
CA MET A 178 -17.80 10.74 -10.31
C MET A 178 -17.89 11.99 -11.21
N ASP A 179 -17.10 12.04 -12.29
CA ASP A 179 -17.19 13.17 -13.24
C ASP A 179 -18.51 13.20 -13.99
N PHE A 180 -19.08 12.05 -14.34
CA PHE A 180 -20.39 11.97 -15.01
C PHE A 180 -21.51 12.40 -14.08
N SER A 181 -21.48 11.97 -12.80
CA SER A 181 -22.44 12.39 -11.80
C SER A 181 -22.33 13.90 -11.51
N ASN A 182 -21.12 14.42 -11.30
CA ASN A 182 -20.90 15.84 -11.03
C ASN A 182 -21.36 16.73 -12.21
N LYS A 183 -21.19 16.29 -13.45
CA LYS A 183 -21.60 17.02 -14.66
C LYS A 183 -23.06 16.78 -15.06
N GLY A 184 -23.80 15.98 -14.33
CA GLY A 184 -25.18 15.63 -14.65
C GLY A 184 -25.35 14.87 -15.98
N VAL A 185 -24.32 14.15 -16.44
CA VAL A 185 -24.37 13.32 -17.66
C VAL A 185 -25.35 12.14 -17.47
N TRP A 186 -25.40 11.62 -16.25
CA TRP A 186 -26.39 10.64 -15.84
C TRP A 186 -27.08 11.09 -14.54
N ASN A 187 -28.27 10.60 -14.31
CA ASN A 187 -29.07 10.97 -13.14
C ASN A 187 -28.78 10.00 -11.97
N ILE A 188 -27.50 9.97 -11.54
CA ILE A 188 -26.99 9.12 -10.45
C ILE A 188 -26.26 10.01 -9.47
N THR A 189 -26.44 9.76 -8.17
CA THR A 189 -25.75 10.50 -7.12
C THR A 189 -24.34 9.96 -6.88
N LEU A 190 -23.46 10.76 -6.28
CA LEU A 190 -22.13 10.33 -5.91
C LEU A 190 -22.16 9.12 -4.95
N ALA A 191 -23.17 9.01 -4.07
CA ALA A 191 -23.37 7.84 -3.22
C ALA A 191 -23.63 6.58 -4.03
N GLN A 192 -24.44 6.71 -5.07
CA GLN A 192 -24.77 5.60 -5.96
C GLN A 192 -23.57 5.19 -6.82
N ASP A 193 -22.69 6.11 -7.22
CA ASP A 193 -21.42 5.78 -7.92
C ASP A 193 -20.58 4.80 -7.09
N PHE A 194 -20.36 5.11 -5.80
CA PHE A 194 -19.61 4.25 -4.90
C PHE A 194 -20.35 2.90 -4.67
N LEU A 195 -21.66 2.92 -4.49
CA LEU A 195 -22.44 1.70 -4.26
C LEU A 195 -22.44 0.79 -5.48
N ILE A 196 -22.66 1.32 -6.69
CA ILE A 196 -22.63 0.55 -7.94
C ILE A 196 -21.26 -0.11 -8.11
N LEU A 197 -20.20 0.66 -7.89
CA LEU A 197 -18.85 0.12 -8.02
C LEU A 197 -18.52 -0.89 -6.92
N ALA A 198 -19.03 -0.71 -5.69
CA ALA A 198 -18.94 -1.71 -4.64
C ALA A 198 -19.67 -3.01 -5.01
N CYS A 199 -20.84 -2.93 -5.67
CA CYS A 199 -21.54 -4.10 -6.21
C CYS A 199 -20.72 -4.80 -7.30
N ILE A 200 -20.13 -4.04 -8.22
CA ILE A 200 -19.21 -4.59 -9.25
C ILE A 200 -18.00 -5.25 -8.59
N ALA A 201 -17.37 -4.61 -7.61
CA ALA A 201 -16.25 -5.17 -6.86
C ALA A 201 -16.64 -6.44 -6.09
N GLY A 202 -17.82 -6.44 -5.46
CA GLY A 202 -18.34 -7.62 -4.76
C GLY A 202 -18.60 -8.81 -5.68
N VAL A 203 -19.21 -8.59 -6.85
CA VAL A 203 -19.53 -9.69 -7.78
C VAL A 203 -18.32 -10.06 -8.62
N PHE A 204 -17.75 -9.09 -9.35
CA PHE A 204 -16.65 -9.35 -10.28
C PHE A 204 -15.32 -9.52 -9.53
N GLY A 205 -14.98 -8.60 -8.63
CA GLY A 205 -13.70 -8.64 -7.90
C GLY A 205 -13.61 -9.89 -7.02
N MET A 206 -14.60 -10.13 -6.17
CA MET A 206 -14.59 -11.29 -5.27
C MET A 206 -14.85 -12.61 -6.01
N GLY A 207 -15.56 -12.57 -7.16
CA GLY A 207 -15.65 -13.70 -8.08
C GLY A 207 -14.29 -14.11 -8.63
N LEU A 208 -13.45 -13.15 -9.05
CA LEU A 208 -12.06 -13.42 -9.44
C LEU A 208 -11.21 -13.88 -8.24
N PHE A 209 -11.38 -13.28 -7.06
CA PHE A 209 -10.62 -13.65 -5.87
C PHE A 209 -10.85 -15.12 -5.48
N SER A 210 -12.06 -15.64 -5.66
CA SER A 210 -12.39 -17.04 -5.39
C SER A 210 -11.57 -18.05 -6.22
N LEU A 211 -11.00 -17.64 -7.37
CA LEU A 211 -10.15 -18.50 -8.20
C LEU A 211 -8.93 -19.03 -7.46
N ALA A 212 -8.40 -18.29 -6.48
CA ALA A 212 -7.30 -18.76 -5.63
C ALA A 212 -7.69 -20.03 -4.86
N GLY A 213 -8.87 -20.05 -4.26
CA GLY A 213 -9.40 -21.23 -3.57
C GLY A 213 -9.78 -22.38 -4.49
N LEU A 214 -10.38 -22.07 -5.66
CA LEU A 214 -10.91 -23.05 -6.60
C LEU A 214 -9.83 -23.75 -7.43
N LYS A 215 -8.83 -23.02 -7.91
CA LYS A 215 -7.89 -23.49 -8.94
C LYS A 215 -6.46 -23.65 -8.45
N VAL A 216 -6.08 -23.04 -7.32
CA VAL A 216 -4.71 -23.10 -6.78
C VAL A 216 -4.60 -24.22 -5.74
N ARG A 217 -3.46 -24.93 -5.71
CA ARG A 217 -3.22 -26.05 -4.81
C ARG A 217 -2.04 -25.80 -3.88
N GLU A 218 -2.20 -26.15 -2.62
CA GLU A 218 -1.11 -26.20 -1.65
C GLU A 218 -0.27 -27.46 -1.91
N ARG A 219 1.04 -27.29 -2.18
CA ARG A 219 1.99 -28.39 -2.41
C ARG A 219 3.04 -28.50 -1.32
N VAL A 220 3.29 -27.39 -0.61
CA VAL A 220 4.30 -27.31 0.44
C VAL A 220 3.61 -27.06 1.77
N SER A 221 3.78 -27.98 2.72
CA SER A 221 3.32 -27.76 4.10
C SER A 221 4.26 -26.78 4.79
N GLN A 222 3.76 -25.62 5.15
CA GLN A 222 4.51 -24.66 5.95
C GLN A 222 4.40 -25.04 7.44
N SER A 223 5.51 -25.42 8.03
CA SER A 223 5.66 -25.69 9.47
C SER A 223 6.62 -24.69 10.14
N VAL A 224 6.62 -23.44 9.69
CA VAL A 224 7.46 -22.42 10.31
C VAL A 224 6.76 -21.93 11.58
N LYS A 225 7.31 -22.23 12.75
CA LYS A 225 6.98 -21.52 13.97
C LYS A 225 7.43 -20.07 13.77
N GLU A 226 6.49 -19.16 13.57
CA GLU A 226 6.82 -17.75 13.62
C GLU A 226 7.33 -17.41 15.03
N PRO A 227 8.48 -16.72 15.14
CA PRO A 227 8.97 -16.27 16.43
C PRO A 227 7.94 -15.34 17.08
N SER A 228 7.85 -15.37 18.42
CA SER A 228 6.88 -14.54 19.13
C SER A 228 7.10 -13.05 18.85
N LEU A 229 6.04 -12.26 18.83
CA LEU A 229 6.14 -10.81 18.63
C LEU A 229 7.14 -10.16 19.60
N LEU A 230 7.19 -10.63 20.86
CA LEU A 230 8.12 -10.13 21.89
C LEU A 230 9.58 -10.43 21.55
N ASP A 231 9.87 -11.60 20.98
CA ASP A 231 11.24 -11.95 20.57
C ASP A 231 11.65 -11.15 19.32
N ASN A 232 10.71 -10.89 18.44
CA ASN A 232 10.91 -10.00 17.30
C ASN A 232 11.28 -8.59 17.75
N PHE A 233 10.59 -8.02 18.73
CA PHE A 233 10.92 -6.70 19.29
C PHE A 233 12.31 -6.65 19.95
N LYS A 234 12.72 -7.70 20.67
CA LYS A 234 14.06 -7.76 21.29
C LYS A 234 15.19 -7.76 20.26
N VAL A 235 15.00 -8.48 19.14
CA VAL A 235 15.96 -8.49 18.02
C VAL A 235 16.04 -7.11 17.36
N LEU A 236 14.90 -6.46 17.19
CA LEU A 236 14.77 -5.16 16.57
C LEU A 236 15.54 -4.08 17.33
N ILE A 237 15.37 -3.99 18.66
CA ILE A 237 16.04 -2.98 19.49
C ILE A 237 17.58 -3.11 19.42
N LYS A 238 18.10 -4.31 19.19
CA LYS A 238 19.54 -4.55 19.04
C LYS A 238 20.09 -4.19 17.65
N ASN A 239 19.21 -4.05 16.66
CA ASN A 239 19.57 -3.71 15.28
C ASN A 239 19.44 -2.20 15.02
N LYS A 240 20.44 -1.44 15.47
CA LYS A 240 20.44 0.03 15.30
C LYS A 240 20.21 0.52 13.87
N PRO A 241 20.85 -0.06 12.81
CA PRO A 241 20.56 0.34 11.43
C PRO A 241 19.11 0.12 11.02
N LEU A 242 18.49 -0.99 11.43
CA LEU A 242 17.09 -1.26 11.15
C LEU A 242 16.17 -0.24 11.86
N LEU A 243 16.48 0.11 13.11
CA LEU A 243 15.72 1.14 13.84
C LEU A 243 15.76 2.49 13.10
N LEU A 244 16.91 2.88 12.54
CA LEU A 244 17.02 4.11 11.76
C LEU A 244 16.15 4.08 10.50
N ILE A 245 16.08 2.95 9.81
CA ILE A 245 15.17 2.77 8.66
C ILE A 245 13.70 2.86 9.10
N ILE A 246 13.34 2.25 10.23
CA ILE A 246 11.99 2.32 10.78
C ILE A 246 11.60 3.75 11.12
N VAL A 247 12.48 4.48 11.82
CA VAL A 247 12.24 5.90 12.15
C VAL A 247 12.11 6.73 10.88
N ALA A 248 12.95 6.48 9.86
CA ALA A 248 12.84 7.14 8.57
C ALA A 248 11.49 6.86 7.90
N ASN A 249 10.99 5.62 7.93
CA ASN A 249 9.68 5.25 7.39
C ASN A 249 8.52 5.93 8.15
N VAL A 250 8.59 5.96 9.49
CA VAL A 250 7.58 6.66 10.31
C VAL A 250 7.56 8.15 10.02
N LEU A 251 8.70 8.80 9.93
CA LEU A 251 8.77 10.23 9.55
C LEU A 251 8.35 10.45 8.10
N GLY A 252 8.72 9.54 7.20
CA GLY A 252 8.36 9.58 5.79
C GLY A 252 6.86 9.40 5.53
N SER A 253 6.13 8.80 6.48
CA SER A 253 4.68 8.66 6.38
C SER A 253 3.95 10.00 6.25
N LEU A 254 4.51 11.08 6.81
CA LEU A 254 3.95 12.43 6.63
C LEU A 254 3.89 12.84 5.14
N GLY A 255 4.73 12.26 4.29
CA GLY A 255 4.64 12.41 2.84
C GLY A 255 3.35 11.85 2.24
N GLY A 256 2.76 10.81 2.87
CA GLY A 256 1.52 10.17 2.44
C GLY A 256 0.26 11.04 2.60
N ILE A 257 0.32 12.11 3.38
CA ILE A 257 -0.75 13.14 3.48
C ILE A 257 -1.11 13.66 2.08
N SER A 258 -0.11 13.75 1.18
CA SER A 258 -0.28 14.14 -0.21
C SER A 258 -1.36 13.32 -0.94
N ASN A 259 -1.52 12.02 -0.64
CA ASN A 259 -2.50 11.15 -1.30
C ASN A 259 -3.95 11.55 -0.97
N VAL A 260 -4.21 11.95 0.27
CA VAL A 260 -5.53 12.45 0.69
C VAL A 260 -5.83 13.74 -0.06
N PHE A 261 -4.91 14.72 -0.01
CA PHE A 261 -5.13 16.01 -0.65
C PHE A 261 -5.10 15.96 -2.16
N GLN A 262 -4.45 14.97 -2.78
CA GLN A 262 -4.57 14.69 -4.21
C GLN A 262 -6.03 14.40 -4.60
N THR A 263 -6.71 13.55 -3.85
CA THR A 263 -8.12 13.20 -4.09
C THR A 263 -9.01 14.43 -3.98
N TYR A 264 -8.85 15.22 -2.92
CA TYR A 264 -9.63 16.46 -2.76
C TYR A 264 -9.25 17.55 -3.76
N TYR A 265 -8.01 17.60 -4.22
CA TYR A 265 -7.60 18.54 -5.26
C TYR A 265 -8.32 18.27 -6.58
N TYR A 266 -8.38 17.02 -7.02
CA TYR A 266 -9.11 16.68 -8.25
C TYR A 266 -10.62 16.81 -8.09
N SER A 267 -11.18 16.48 -6.92
CA SER A 267 -12.62 16.57 -6.65
C SER A 267 -13.11 17.98 -6.39
N GLU A 268 -12.36 18.77 -5.59
CA GLU A 268 -12.90 20.03 -5.04
C GLU A 268 -12.26 21.28 -5.66
N VAL A 269 -11.06 21.19 -6.22
CA VAL A 269 -10.36 22.36 -6.81
C VAL A 269 -10.45 22.35 -8.32
N LEU A 270 -10.16 21.20 -8.97
CA LEU A 270 -10.24 21.08 -10.42
C LEU A 270 -11.64 20.70 -10.92
N ASP A 271 -12.49 20.14 -10.07
CA ASP A 271 -13.79 19.55 -10.44
C ASP A 271 -13.69 18.60 -11.64
N LEU A 272 -12.62 17.80 -11.64
CA LEU A 272 -12.30 16.86 -12.71
C LEU A 272 -11.50 15.67 -12.17
N ASN A 273 -12.20 14.68 -11.64
CA ASN A 273 -11.60 13.51 -11.01
C ASN A 273 -10.81 12.65 -12.01
N SER A 274 -11.30 12.51 -13.23
CA SER A 274 -10.65 11.75 -14.29
C SER A 274 -9.31 12.35 -14.76
N ALA A 275 -8.99 13.58 -14.37
CA ALA A 275 -7.69 14.19 -14.67
C ALA A 275 -6.51 13.36 -14.15
N VAL A 276 -6.70 12.64 -13.03
CA VAL A 276 -5.67 11.74 -12.48
C VAL A 276 -5.19 10.71 -13.51
N LEU A 277 -6.06 10.22 -14.40
CA LEU A 277 -5.74 9.16 -15.34
C LEU A 277 -4.66 9.58 -16.35
N TRP A 278 -4.84 10.71 -17.02
CA TRP A 278 -3.85 11.19 -18.01
C TRP A 278 -2.64 11.87 -17.36
N ILE A 279 -2.83 12.49 -16.19
CA ILE A 279 -1.73 13.12 -15.45
C ILE A 279 -0.71 12.07 -14.97
N THR A 280 -1.16 10.90 -14.53
CA THR A 280 -0.27 9.86 -14.00
C THR A 280 0.29 8.92 -15.07
N LEU A 281 -0.35 8.82 -16.23
CA LEU A 281 0.02 7.87 -17.30
C LEU A 281 1.49 7.99 -17.76
N PRO A 282 2.04 9.18 -18.07
CA PRO A 282 3.43 9.32 -18.48
C PRO A 282 4.43 8.85 -17.41
N GLY A 283 4.12 9.13 -16.13
CA GLY A 283 4.92 8.69 -15.01
C GLY A 283 4.91 7.16 -14.85
N THR A 284 3.75 6.53 -15.01
CA THR A 284 3.62 5.08 -14.93
C THR A 284 4.49 4.37 -15.97
N LEU A 285 4.49 4.85 -17.22
CA LEU A 285 5.32 4.31 -18.30
C LEU A 285 6.81 4.46 -18.01
N LEU A 286 7.24 5.63 -17.54
CA LEU A 286 8.63 5.87 -17.19
C LEU A 286 9.08 5.05 -15.96
N GLY A 287 8.18 4.81 -15.03
CA GLY A 287 8.42 3.98 -13.85
C GLY A 287 8.99 2.61 -14.19
N PHE A 288 8.48 1.95 -15.26
CA PHE A 288 9.03 0.68 -15.72
C PHE A 288 10.47 0.80 -16.26
N ILE A 289 10.79 1.91 -16.95
CA ILE A 289 12.13 2.15 -17.49
C ILE A 289 13.13 2.42 -16.36
N SER A 290 12.69 3.07 -15.29
CA SER A 290 13.56 3.44 -14.15
C SER A 290 14.15 2.23 -13.41
N TYR A 291 13.49 1.06 -13.44
CA TYR A 291 14.05 -0.18 -12.89
C TYR A 291 15.36 -0.60 -13.57
N LEU A 292 15.51 -0.29 -14.86
CA LEU A 292 16.74 -0.60 -15.61
C LEU A 292 17.91 0.35 -15.27
N LEU A 293 17.61 1.49 -14.64
CA LEU A 293 18.60 2.52 -14.31
C LEU A 293 19.19 2.37 -12.91
N ILE A 294 18.49 1.68 -11.99
CA ILE A 294 18.97 1.46 -10.62
C ILE A 294 20.35 0.81 -10.57
N PRO A 295 20.65 -0.28 -11.30
CA PRO A 295 21.97 -0.90 -11.26
C PRO A 295 23.09 0.08 -11.61
N LYS A 296 22.91 0.92 -12.65
CA LYS A 296 23.88 1.93 -13.07
C LYS A 296 24.06 3.04 -12.01
N LEU A 297 23.01 3.39 -11.30
CA LEU A 297 23.06 4.36 -10.22
C LEU A 297 23.84 3.81 -9.03
N LYS A 298 23.66 2.54 -8.72
CA LYS A 298 24.38 1.82 -7.65
C LYS A 298 25.88 1.62 -7.92
N GLU A 299 26.32 1.61 -9.17
CA GLU A 299 27.74 1.59 -9.51
C GLU A 299 28.46 2.86 -9.05
N LYS A 300 27.72 3.98 -8.94
CA LYS A 300 28.30 5.30 -8.62
C LYS A 300 28.02 5.78 -7.20
N MET A 301 26.96 5.27 -6.57
CA MET A 301 26.48 5.78 -5.27
C MET A 301 25.99 4.63 -4.39
N ASP A 302 26.23 4.75 -3.08
CA ASP A 302 25.68 3.83 -2.08
C ASP A 302 24.15 4.04 -1.91
N ASN A 303 23.46 3.01 -1.47
CA ASN A 303 22.00 3.01 -1.21
C ASN A 303 21.56 4.22 -0.37
N LYS A 304 22.30 4.56 0.70
CA LYS A 304 22.04 5.73 1.54
C LYS A 304 21.98 7.03 0.72
N HIS A 305 22.99 7.28 -0.09
CA HIS A 305 23.11 8.53 -0.86
C HIS A 305 22.05 8.61 -1.96
N ILE A 306 21.68 7.47 -2.56
CA ILE A 306 20.59 7.40 -3.56
C ILE A 306 19.27 7.81 -2.91
N VAL A 307 18.93 7.28 -1.72
CA VAL A 307 17.70 7.63 -1.00
C VAL A 307 17.70 9.10 -0.60
N MET A 308 18.79 9.60 -0.03
CA MET A 308 18.89 11.01 0.37
C MET A 308 18.76 11.96 -0.84
N MET A 309 19.41 11.64 -1.96
CA MET A 309 19.27 12.40 -3.21
C MET A 309 17.83 12.43 -3.70
N ASN A 310 17.14 11.29 -3.65
CA ASN A 310 15.73 11.20 -4.03
C ASN A 310 14.81 12.07 -3.14
N ILE A 311 15.04 12.07 -1.82
CA ILE A 311 14.26 12.88 -0.88
C ILE A 311 14.44 14.38 -1.20
N ILE A 312 15.70 14.82 -1.39
CA ILE A 312 16.00 16.22 -1.73
C ILE A 312 15.41 16.59 -3.09
N PHE A 313 15.58 15.73 -4.10
CA PHE A 313 15.02 15.96 -5.43
C PHE A 313 13.49 16.14 -5.39
N ASN A 314 12.78 15.28 -4.65
CA ASN A 314 11.32 15.39 -4.52
C ASN A 314 10.90 16.69 -3.81
N ALA A 315 11.65 17.15 -2.81
CA ALA A 315 11.38 18.41 -2.13
C ALA A 315 11.61 19.60 -3.06
N VAL A 316 12.70 19.61 -3.83
CA VAL A 316 12.99 20.67 -4.82
C VAL A 316 11.95 20.68 -5.93
N LEU A 317 11.63 19.50 -6.50
CA LEU A 317 10.63 19.38 -7.56
C LEU A 317 9.25 19.83 -7.07
N GLY A 318 8.82 19.40 -5.87
CA GLY A 318 7.55 19.80 -5.29
C GLY A 318 7.48 21.32 -5.05
N THR A 319 8.57 21.91 -4.57
CA THR A 319 8.68 23.36 -4.37
C THR A 319 8.57 24.12 -5.71
N ALA A 320 9.30 23.68 -6.72
CA ALA A 320 9.25 24.29 -8.06
C ALA A 320 7.82 24.21 -8.65
N VAL A 321 7.19 23.03 -8.59
CA VAL A 321 5.81 22.81 -9.11
C VAL A 321 4.80 23.66 -8.34
N PHE A 322 4.94 23.78 -7.01
CA PHE A 322 4.04 24.61 -6.21
C PHE A 322 4.07 26.07 -6.67
N PHE A 323 5.26 26.68 -6.75
CA PHE A 323 5.38 28.08 -7.15
C PHE A 323 5.02 28.32 -8.61
N CYS A 324 5.43 27.42 -9.53
CA CYS A 324 5.02 27.53 -10.94
C CYS A 324 3.49 27.43 -11.11
N GLY A 325 2.83 26.60 -10.29
CA GLY A 325 1.39 26.41 -10.36
C GLY A 325 0.55 27.52 -9.72
N LEU A 326 1.10 28.38 -8.84
CA LEU A 326 0.35 29.35 -8.04
C LEU A 326 -0.59 30.26 -8.87
N GLY A 327 -0.18 30.63 -10.07
CA GLY A 327 -0.97 31.52 -10.93
C GLY A 327 -2.19 30.86 -11.58
N PHE A 328 -2.22 29.51 -11.66
CA PHE A 328 -3.23 28.79 -12.44
C PHE A 328 -3.72 27.47 -11.84
N TYR A 329 -3.34 27.14 -10.59
CA TYR A 329 -3.69 25.85 -9.96
C TYR A 329 -5.19 25.55 -9.87
N LYS A 330 -6.05 26.56 -9.93
CA LYS A 330 -7.51 26.43 -9.93
C LYS A 330 -8.21 27.02 -11.13
N THR A 331 -7.51 27.77 -11.98
CA THR A 331 -8.12 28.56 -13.07
C THR A 331 -7.90 27.95 -14.45
N ASN A 332 -6.81 27.21 -14.64
CA ASN A 332 -6.47 26.65 -15.95
C ASN A 332 -6.15 25.15 -15.84
N VAL A 333 -7.17 24.32 -16.07
CA VAL A 333 -7.08 22.85 -15.98
C VAL A 333 -6.01 22.28 -16.91
N VAL A 334 -5.85 22.85 -18.13
CA VAL A 334 -4.87 22.34 -19.10
C VAL A 334 -3.45 22.63 -18.62
N ALA A 335 -3.16 23.88 -18.24
CA ALA A 335 -1.83 24.27 -17.81
C ALA A 335 -1.38 23.50 -16.55
N ILE A 336 -2.29 23.35 -15.57
CA ILE A 336 -1.97 22.60 -14.37
C ILE A 336 -1.82 21.10 -14.63
N SER A 337 -2.62 20.52 -15.52
CA SER A 337 -2.48 19.12 -15.93
C SER A 337 -1.12 18.87 -16.58
N VAL A 338 -0.66 19.73 -17.48
CA VAL A 338 0.68 19.61 -18.08
C VAL A 338 1.77 19.73 -17.03
N LEU A 339 1.66 20.67 -16.09
CA LEU A 339 2.63 20.82 -15.00
C LEU A 339 2.69 19.57 -14.11
N LEU A 340 1.54 19.01 -13.74
CA LEU A 340 1.45 17.78 -12.95
C LEU A 340 1.90 16.54 -13.74
N MET A 341 1.67 16.47 -15.05
CA MET A 341 2.23 15.42 -15.92
C MET A 341 3.75 15.45 -15.91
N LEU A 342 4.36 16.62 -16.04
CA LEU A 342 5.82 16.80 -15.95
C LEU A 342 6.33 16.40 -14.56
N GLN A 343 5.65 16.82 -13.50
CA GLN A 343 6.00 16.41 -12.14
C GLN A 343 5.97 14.88 -12.00
N ASN A 344 4.88 14.22 -12.44
CA ASN A 344 4.75 12.76 -12.34
C ASN A 344 5.80 12.04 -13.19
N PHE A 345 6.16 12.58 -14.35
CA PHE A 345 7.24 12.05 -15.19
C PHE A 345 8.57 12.01 -14.43
N PHE A 346 8.98 13.14 -13.82
CA PHE A 346 10.21 13.20 -13.04
C PHE A 346 10.13 12.41 -11.73
N PHE A 347 8.97 12.41 -11.07
CA PHE A 347 8.74 11.66 -9.84
C PHE A 347 8.84 10.15 -10.08
N ALA A 348 8.29 9.64 -11.17
CA ALA A 348 8.28 8.22 -11.50
C ALA A 348 9.68 7.66 -11.74
N PHE A 349 10.61 8.48 -12.25
CA PHE A 349 12.01 8.11 -12.38
C PHE A 349 12.62 7.70 -11.04
N PHE A 350 12.28 8.40 -9.96
CA PHE A 350 12.77 8.13 -8.62
C PHE A 350 11.83 7.26 -7.78
N GLN A 351 10.60 7.03 -8.20
CA GLN A 351 9.65 6.16 -7.46
C GLN A 351 10.20 4.74 -7.30
N THR A 352 10.90 4.23 -8.30
CA THR A 352 11.53 2.91 -8.25
C THR A 352 12.62 2.85 -7.18
N VAL A 353 13.32 3.96 -6.92
CA VAL A 353 14.28 4.07 -5.80
C VAL A 353 13.57 3.80 -4.47
N ASN A 354 12.38 4.37 -4.26
CA ASN A 354 11.61 4.16 -3.03
C ASN A 354 11.13 2.72 -2.84
N ASN A 355 10.92 1.98 -3.92
CA ASN A 355 10.45 0.60 -3.85
C ASN A 355 11.59 -0.41 -3.64
N VAL A 356 12.75 -0.19 -4.26
CA VAL A 356 13.84 -1.18 -4.31
C VAL A 356 14.87 -0.92 -3.20
N ILE A 357 15.37 0.30 -3.09
CA ILE A 357 16.51 0.60 -2.22
C ILE A 357 16.23 0.37 -0.74
N PRO A 358 15.09 0.78 -0.15
CA PRO A 358 14.81 0.48 1.25
C PRO A 358 14.73 -1.02 1.55
N THR A 359 14.19 -1.82 0.61
CA THR A 359 14.13 -3.28 0.74
C THR A 359 15.53 -3.89 0.77
N GLU A 360 16.45 -3.43 -0.08
CA GLU A 360 17.85 -3.84 -0.05
C GLU A 360 18.55 -3.41 1.24
N MET A 361 18.33 -2.17 1.70
CA MET A 361 18.90 -1.69 2.95
C MET A 361 18.47 -2.54 4.15
N ILE A 362 17.26 -3.08 4.13
CA ILE A 362 16.80 -4.03 5.15
C ILE A 362 17.59 -5.34 5.05
N GLY A 363 17.82 -5.86 3.85
CA GLY A 363 18.71 -7.01 3.63
C GLY A 363 20.11 -6.76 4.23
N ASP A 364 20.67 -5.57 4.04
CA ASP A 364 21.95 -5.17 4.66
C ASP A 364 21.90 -5.19 6.19
N THR A 365 20.76 -4.82 6.80
CA THR A 365 20.58 -4.91 8.27
C THR A 365 20.48 -6.34 8.77
N VAL A 366 19.97 -7.26 7.96
CA VAL A 366 19.95 -8.71 8.27
C VAL A 366 21.37 -9.26 8.25
N ASP A 367 22.15 -8.93 7.22
CA ASP A 367 23.57 -9.33 7.14
C ASP A 367 24.39 -8.73 8.31
N TYR A 368 24.14 -7.49 8.69
CA TYR A 368 24.75 -6.88 9.88
C TYR A 368 24.43 -7.67 11.18
N MET A 369 23.20 -8.10 11.36
CA MET A 369 22.79 -8.88 12.55
C MET A 369 23.42 -10.27 12.53
N GLU A 370 23.48 -10.94 11.38
CA GLU A 370 24.17 -12.23 11.23
C GLU A 370 25.66 -12.08 11.57
N TRP A 371 26.31 -11.05 11.05
CA TRP A 371 27.72 -10.75 11.35
C TRP A 371 27.96 -10.53 12.85
N LYS A 372 27.06 -9.78 13.51
CA LYS A 372 27.20 -9.38 14.92
C LYS A 372 26.81 -10.49 15.91
N THR A 373 25.79 -11.27 15.60
CA THR A 373 25.17 -12.24 16.54
C THR A 373 25.32 -13.68 16.14
N GLY A 374 25.77 -13.96 14.92
CA GLY A 374 25.78 -15.29 14.31
C GLY A 374 24.41 -15.86 13.95
N LYS A 375 23.32 -15.11 14.17
CA LYS A 375 21.94 -15.52 13.86
C LYS A 375 21.37 -14.68 12.74
N ARG A 376 20.79 -15.35 11.73
CA ARG A 376 20.13 -14.70 10.59
C ARG A 376 18.62 -14.64 10.85
N ASN A 377 18.08 -13.43 10.99
CA ASN A 377 16.68 -13.20 11.32
C ASN A 377 15.98 -12.39 10.20
N GLU A 378 15.92 -12.94 8.98
CA GLU A 378 15.28 -12.28 7.82
C GLU A 378 13.80 -12.01 8.08
N GLY A 379 13.05 -13.05 8.45
CA GLY A 379 11.60 -12.96 8.63
C GLY A 379 11.18 -11.84 9.58
N VAL A 380 11.91 -11.68 10.70
CA VAL A 380 11.66 -10.62 11.68
C VAL A 380 11.82 -9.22 11.07
N SER A 381 12.90 -9.00 10.33
CA SER A 381 13.20 -7.67 9.76
C SER A 381 12.16 -7.25 8.72
N PHE A 382 11.73 -8.17 7.86
CA PHE A 382 10.71 -7.90 6.85
C PHE A 382 9.29 -7.79 7.44
N SER A 383 8.94 -8.61 8.44
CA SER A 383 7.64 -8.51 9.14
C SER A 383 7.48 -7.15 9.82
N VAL A 384 8.55 -6.65 10.45
CA VAL A 384 8.52 -5.32 11.06
C VAL A 384 8.34 -4.21 10.03
N LEU A 385 8.97 -4.33 8.86
CA LEU A 385 8.75 -3.35 7.79
C LEU A 385 7.29 -3.32 7.33
N THR A 386 6.68 -4.48 7.12
CA THR A 386 5.27 -4.58 6.73
C THR A 386 4.37 -3.98 7.81
N PHE A 387 4.62 -4.32 9.09
CA PHE A 387 3.93 -3.75 10.24
C PHE A 387 4.01 -2.22 10.26
N VAL A 388 5.23 -1.66 10.13
CA VAL A 388 5.45 -0.22 10.11
C VAL A 388 4.78 0.41 8.89
N GLY A 389 4.84 -0.23 7.72
CA GLY A 389 4.22 0.25 6.49
C GLY A 389 2.69 0.40 6.61
N LYS A 390 1.99 -0.59 7.17
CA LYS A 390 0.54 -0.54 7.42
C LYS A 390 0.19 0.58 8.41
N LEU A 391 0.88 0.63 9.54
CA LEU A 391 0.66 1.65 10.56
C LEU A 391 0.88 3.06 10.01
N THR A 392 1.96 3.28 9.27
CA THR A 392 2.30 4.60 8.71
C THR A 392 1.34 5.01 7.59
N GLY A 393 0.82 4.07 6.80
CA GLY A 393 -0.22 4.32 5.80
C GLY A 393 -1.51 4.86 6.44
N SER A 394 -2.00 4.17 7.46
CA SER A 394 -3.19 4.60 8.22
C SER A 394 -2.97 5.92 8.95
N LEU A 395 -1.79 6.12 9.53
CA LEU A 395 -1.43 7.39 10.19
C LEU A 395 -1.45 8.57 9.20
N SER A 396 -0.89 8.39 8.00
CA SER A 396 -0.89 9.41 6.95
C SER A 396 -2.30 9.81 6.53
N THR A 397 -3.15 8.82 6.26
CA THR A 397 -4.54 9.06 5.83
C THR A 397 -5.35 9.68 6.96
N SER A 398 -5.15 9.24 8.20
CA SER A 398 -5.79 9.82 9.38
C SER A 398 -5.41 11.28 9.57
N ILE A 399 -4.11 11.61 9.58
CA ILE A 399 -3.63 13.01 9.69
C ILE A 399 -4.19 13.86 8.53
N GLY A 400 -4.09 13.36 7.29
CA GLY A 400 -4.62 14.08 6.13
C GLY A 400 -6.11 14.40 6.27
N THR A 401 -6.91 13.44 6.73
CA THR A 401 -8.35 13.65 6.97
C THR A 401 -8.62 14.62 8.13
N ALA A 402 -7.83 14.55 9.21
CA ALA A 402 -7.96 15.47 10.34
C ALA A 402 -7.64 16.92 9.99
N LEU A 403 -6.81 17.15 8.97
CA LEU A 403 -6.46 18.51 8.51
C LEU A 403 -7.60 19.19 7.73
N LEU A 404 -8.58 18.46 7.19
CA LEU A 404 -9.65 19.03 6.36
C LEU A 404 -10.39 20.20 7.03
N PRO A 405 -10.95 20.05 8.25
CA PRO A 405 -11.62 21.16 8.90
C PRO A 405 -10.66 22.30 9.29
N LEU A 406 -9.40 22.00 9.56
CA LEU A 406 -8.39 23.00 9.93
C LEU A 406 -8.05 23.94 8.76
N ILE A 407 -8.13 23.42 7.52
CA ILE A 407 -7.97 24.24 6.30
C ILE A 407 -9.29 24.89 5.85
N GLY A 408 -10.37 24.72 6.62
CA GLY A 408 -11.68 25.28 6.29
C GLY A 408 -12.47 24.50 5.24
N LEU A 409 -12.18 23.20 5.05
CA LEU A 409 -12.97 22.33 4.16
C LEU A 409 -13.96 21.50 4.99
N THR A 410 -15.24 21.76 4.78
CA THR A 410 -16.35 20.98 5.35
C THR A 410 -17.38 20.67 4.27
N PHE A 411 -18.31 19.75 4.54
CA PHE A 411 -19.33 19.34 3.57
C PHE A 411 -20.72 19.51 4.16
N THR A 412 -21.66 19.98 3.35
CA THR A 412 -23.08 20.19 3.71
C THR A 412 -23.96 19.78 2.53
N LYS A 413 -25.25 19.54 2.79
CA LYS A 413 -26.24 19.34 1.73
C LYS A 413 -26.74 20.66 1.18
N ASP A 414 -26.88 20.73 -0.12
CA ASP A 414 -27.65 21.81 -0.79
C ASP A 414 -29.16 21.58 -0.64
N THR A 415 -29.95 22.47 -1.20
CA THR A 415 -31.41 22.41 -1.17
C THR A 415 -31.98 21.22 -1.92
N VAL A 416 -31.21 20.58 -2.78
CA VAL A 416 -31.58 19.43 -3.61
C VAL A 416 -31.09 18.11 -2.97
N GLY A 417 -30.26 18.20 -1.90
CA GLY A 417 -29.74 17.04 -1.18
C GLY A 417 -28.35 16.57 -1.66
N ASN A 418 -27.70 17.32 -2.57
CA ASN A 418 -26.34 16.99 -3.02
C ASN A 418 -25.33 17.52 -1.98
N SER A 419 -24.26 16.75 -1.79
CA SER A 419 -23.18 17.14 -0.91
C SER A 419 -22.29 18.19 -1.57
N VAL A 420 -22.21 19.37 -0.97
CA VAL A 420 -21.45 20.51 -1.47
C VAL A 420 -20.35 20.87 -0.48
N ALA A 421 -19.15 21.12 -1.01
CA ALA A 421 -18.03 21.61 -0.21
C ALA A 421 -18.24 23.05 0.24
N VAL A 422 -18.14 23.28 1.53
CA VAL A 422 -18.03 24.62 2.12
C VAL A 422 -16.56 24.91 2.36
N LYS A 423 -16.07 25.98 1.73
CA LYS A 423 -14.65 26.33 1.73
C LYS A 423 -14.42 27.67 2.39
N GLY A 424 -13.40 27.78 3.21
CA GLY A 424 -12.86 29.04 3.68
C GLY A 424 -12.10 29.78 2.57
N GLU A 425 -11.70 31.01 2.80
CA GLU A 425 -11.05 31.90 1.83
C GLU A 425 -9.79 31.30 1.19
N HIS A 426 -8.98 30.58 1.96
CA HIS A 426 -7.70 30.01 1.49
C HIS A 426 -7.69 28.49 1.36
N THR A 427 -8.85 27.83 1.42
CA THR A 427 -8.96 26.36 1.40
C THR A 427 -8.33 25.76 0.15
N ASP A 428 -8.59 26.30 -1.04
CA ASP A 428 -8.02 25.80 -2.30
C ASP A 428 -6.50 25.89 -2.31
N LEU A 429 -5.92 26.95 -1.75
CA LEU A 429 -4.48 27.12 -1.64
C LEU A 429 -3.88 26.11 -0.63
N TRP A 430 -4.54 25.87 0.49
CA TRP A 430 -4.10 24.86 1.44
C TRP A 430 -4.17 23.45 0.87
N ILE A 431 -5.23 23.12 0.11
CA ILE A 431 -5.32 21.84 -0.60
C ILE A 431 -4.14 21.69 -1.57
N TRP A 432 -3.84 22.73 -2.37
CA TRP A 432 -2.70 22.75 -3.30
C TRP A 432 -1.37 22.58 -2.56
N ALA A 433 -1.16 23.29 -1.47
CA ALA A 433 0.06 23.23 -0.66
C ALA A 433 0.24 21.85 0.01
N LEU A 434 -0.82 21.26 0.56
CA LEU A 434 -0.80 19.95 1.21
C LEU A 434 -0.73 18.79 0.21
N PHE A 435 -1.12 19.02 -1.05
CA PHE A 435 -0.91 18.06 -2.12
C PHE A 435 0.54 18.07 -2.62
N ILE A 436 1.11 19.23 -2.93
CA ILE A 436 2.35 19.35 -3.69
C ILE A 436 3.56 19.68 -2.83
N LEU A 437 3.46 20.61 -1.87
CA LEU A 437 4.62 21.23 -1.21
C LEU A 437 4.87 20.64 0.18
N ILE A 438 3.93 20.81 1.10
CA ILE A 438 4.14 20.57 2.54
C ILE A 438 4.59 19.13 2.82
N PRO A 439 3.97 18.07 2.28
CA PRO A 439 4.39 16.71 2.53
C PRO A 439 5.80 16.40 2.00
N LYS A 440 6.22 17.04 0.91
CA LYS A 440 7.57 16.87 0.37
C LYS A 440 8.63 17.57 1.22
N LEU A 441 8.31 18.74 1.78
CA LEU A 441 9.17 19.44 2.74
C LEU A 441 9.27 18.68 4.07
N LEU A 442 8.15 18.14 4.57
CA LEU A 442 8.15 17.28 5.75
C LEU A 442 8.99 16.01 5.53
N GLY A 443 9.02 15.50 4.31
CA GLY A 443 9.88 14.39 3.92
C GLY A 443 11.37 14.65 4.14
N LEU A 444 11.84 15.91 4.13
CA LEU A 444 13.23 16.26 4.42
C LEU A 444 13.68 15.87 5.84
N ILE A 445 12.74 15.75 6.78
CA ILE A 445 13.03 15.31 8.15
C ILE A 445 13.63 13.88 8.14
N THR A 446 13.28 13.06 7.15
CA THR A 446 13.78 11.70 7.00
C THR A 446 15.29 11.66 6.68
N LEU A 447 15.88 12.75 6.22
CA LEU A 447 17.32 12.86 6.02
C LEU A 447 18.08 12.67 7.34
N ILE A 448 17.48 13.02 8.48
CA ILE A 448 18.12 12.90 9.81
C ILE A 448 18.47 11.44 10.12
N PRO A 449 17.51 10.48 10.19
CA PRO A 449 17.86 9.09 10.45
C PRO A 449 18.79 8.51 9.36
N TYR A 450 18.61 8.86 8.08
CA TYR A 450 19.51 8.41 7.03
C TYR A 450 20.92 8.98 7.19
N ALA A 451 21.11 10.18 7.71
CA ALA A 451 22.45 10.73 8.00
C ALA A 451 23.23 9.85 9.00
N PHE A 452 22.53 9.32 10.01
CA PHE A 452 23.11 8.41 11.00
C PHE A 452 23.24 6.95 10.55
N TYR A 453 22.62 6.57 9.42
CA TYR A 453 22.75 5.23 8.87
C TYR A 453 24.17 4.98 8.36
N ASN A 454 24.83 3.93 8.88
CA ASN A 454 26.27 3.71 8.67
C ASN A 454 26.60 2.35 8.01
N LEU A 455 25.61 1.61 7.49
CA LEU A 455 25.82 0.40 6.70
C LEU A 455 25.98 0.76 5.22
N ASN A 456 27.11 1.34 4.86
CA ASN A 456 27.44 1.76 3.50
C ASN A 456 28.93 1.65 3.25
N GLY A 457 29.36 1.77 2.00
CA GLY A 457 30.77 1.80 1.60
C GLY A 457 31.59 0.60 2.08
N GLU A 458 32.78 0.87 2.59
CA GLU A 458 33.75 -0.13 3.03
C GLU A 458 33.24 -1.02 4.18
N LYS A 459 32.48 -0.46 5.10
CA LYS A 459 31.93 -1.23 6.24
C LYS A 459 30.97 -2.34 5.77
N LEU A 460 30.10 -2.06 4.82
CA LEU A 460 29.19 -3.06 4.28
C LEU A 460 29.94 -4.11 3.47
N LYS A 461 30.97 -3.72 2.71
CA LYS A 461 31.82 -4.66 1.98
C LYS A 461 32.54 -5.60 2.95
N GLN A 462 33.14 -5.08 4.02
CA GLN A 462 33.80 -5.88 5.03
C GLN A 462 32.87 -6.88 5.70
N ILE A 463 31.65 -6.45 6.09
CA ILE A 463 30.64 -7.35 6.68
C ILE A 463 30.31 -8.51 5.73
N ARG A 464 30.11 -8.21 4.44
CA ARG A 464 29.78 -9.23 3.44
C ARG A 464 30.95 -10.19 3.20
N GLU A 465 32.17 -9.70 3.21
CA GLU A 465 33.38 -10.51 3.06
C GLU A 465 33.58 -11.43 4.28
N ASP A 466 33.47 -10.89 5.49
CA ASP A 466 33.54 -11.67 6.74
C ASP A 466 32.48 -12.77 6.78
N LEU A 467 31.23 -12.46 6.37
CA LEU A 467 30.16 -13.46 6.30
C LEU A 467 30.43 -14.52 5.26
N LYS A 468 30.99 -14.16 4.10
CA LYS A 468 31.37 -15.11 3.06
C LYS A 468 32.42 -16.07 3.59
N ASN A 469 33.50 -15.57 4.21
CA ASN A 469 34.56 -16.38 4.78
C ASN A 469 34.03 -17.33 5.86
N ARG A 470 33.18 -16.87 6.78
CA ARG A 470 32.54 -17.72 7.80
C ARG A 470 31.65 -18.83 7.19
N ARG A 471 30.95 -18.56 6.09
CA ARG A 471 30.13 -19.56 5.40
C ARG A 471 30.99 -20.60 4.69
N GLU A 472 32.10 -20.20 4.06
CA GLU A 472 33.05 -21.09 3.43
C GLU A 472 33.77 -22.00 4.46
N GLU A 473 34.16 -21.47 5.62
CA GLU A 473 34.73 -22.27 6.72
C GLU A 473 33.73 -23.31 7.24
N LYS A 474 32.48 -22.93 7.49
CA LYS A 474 31.44 -23.87 7.90
C LYS A 474 31.19 -24.96 6.88
N ALA A 475 31.18 -24.65 5.58
CA ALA A 475 31.01 -25.63 4.52
C ALA A 475 32.20 -26.61 4.47
N LYS A 476 33.44 -26.14 4.66
CA LYS A 476 34.62 -26.99 4.74
C LYS A 476 34.57 -27.95 5.95
N VAL A 477 34.17 -27.46 7.12
CA VAL A 477 34.05 -28.27 8.35
C VAL A 477 32.95 -29.34 8.17
N GLN A 478 31.84 -29.00 7.54
CA GLN A 478 30.77 -29.98 7.25
C GLN A 478 31.20 -31.02 6.22
N ALA A 479 31.99 -30.64 5.22
CA ALA A 479 32.51 -31.58 4.22
C ALA A 479 33.55 -32.56 4.83
N ILE A 480 34.34 -32.12 5.81
CA ILE A 480 35.34 -32.94 6.51
C ILE A 480 34.63 -33.88 7.52
N GLY A 481 33.67 -33.35 8.30
CA GLY A 481 32.93 -34.16 9.27
C GLY A 481 31.89 -35.11 8.68
N GLY A 482 31.48 -34.94 7.41
CA GLY A 482 30.65 -35.90 6.66
C GLY A 482 31.41 -37.14 6.18
N ASN A 483 32.73 -37.05 6.02
CA ASN A 483 33.58 -38.19 5.62
C ASN A 483 34.03 -39.08 6.80
N GLU A 484 33.75 -38.71 8.05
CA GLU A 484 34.09 -39.54 9.23
C GLU A 484 32.92 -40.43 9.69
N ASN A 485 31.74 -40.35 9.05
CA ASN A 485 30.55 -41.15 9.39
C ASN A 485 30.08 -42.09 8.25
N GLU A 486 30.89 -42.31 7.20
CA GLU A 486 30.77 -43.41 6.26
C GLU A 486 31.86 -44.50 6.59
#